data_7d078526b9d0def1c022a414eb7badf9
#
_entry.id   7d078526b9d0def1c022a414eb7badf9
#
_cell.length_a   1.000
_cell.length_b   1.000
_cell.length_c   1.000
_cell.angle_alpha   90.00
_cell.angle_beta   90.00
_cell.angle_gamma   90.00
#
_symmetry.space_group_name_H-M   'P 1'
#
loop_
_entity.id
_entity.type
_entity.pdbx_description
1 polymer ?
#
loop_
_entity_poly.entity_id
_entity_poly.type
_entity_poly.pdbx_seq_one_letter_code
_entity_poly.pdbx_strand_id
1 'polypeptide(L)'
;MKKYIITNIALAGFSAFTFASDPVVISEGTYTNAIYATESNTSGGSSLVINGGSFNLSSSINNPDLYLYGGGSASTTIDGDTLLQFNSGTVKPGDWSHSLYGGSSLNSVINGNSTFEMNGGEIYGADLNRSGIFGASRPNSVVNGNSSVIINAGTISGMTIYGGGDGANTRFDSQMGSLSHYIDLADTSVVKGNASVTIGKNASVYSIVGGGRGNSIVEGNVNIVLNGTANNINLVGGNHGVVKGEVSANLTNTANLKSMIVSTGDVHGNNVTYAEDGSVLSVIDPSKTVVSVVIDGAKTGGLHLVGSFGSYDDPVSTAYGSVSLEIKNGAQIADGSNVRAVGLAGHVYGDTYITVSGSDTVLGKHLYAGSERGSIIEGDAHILVDGATIKGDIYGGGYGIEQNGAKEVAIIKGNSFTTLKNATVNGTVFAAGKGALASIEGNSTVTVIGTELNVSRISGGGEGQILNNAEMGKGTVGGISILTFGNADESFNGTVSAQIDEFDRMEILNTNSDVTFTNTFEVETLSVQAGTSVTLADGTLVERLNIVFDSDFVEGDRISYDLGEIFGDSLTVVASAIETEGDFTVTNASGDEFFAQYIDGSAIVGGMVPEPSTYAAIFGALALAFAAYRRRK
;
A
#
# COMPACT_ATOMS: atom_id res chain seq x y z
N MET A 1 -6.16 -15.19 -13.78
CA MET A 1 -6.95 -14.37 -12.82
C MET A 1 -7.41 -15.24 -11.66
N LYS A 2 -6.71 -15.23 -10.52
CA LYS A 2 -7.23 -15.84 -9.29
C LYS A 2 -8.21 -14.85 -8.67
N LYS A 3 -9.51 -15.15 -8.75
CA LYS A 3 -10.54 -14.44 -8.01
C LYS A 3 -10.24 -14.58 -6.51
N TYR A 4 -9.72 -13.53 -5.90
CA TYR A 4 -9.76 -13.41 -4.44
C TYR A 4 -11.21 -13.11 -4.03
N ILE A 5 -11.90 -14.14 -3.61
CA ILE A 5 -13.19 -13.98 -2.94
C ILE A 5 -12.86 -13.45 -1.55
N ILE A 6 -13.06 -12.15 -1.35
CA ILE A 6 -13.14 -11.59 0.02
C ILE A 6 -14.43 -12.14 0.61
N THR A 7 -14.31 -13.25 1.32
CA THR A 7 -15.38 -13.77 2.16
C THR A 7 -15.71 -12.70 3.21
N ASN A 8 -16.97 -12.34 3.28
CA ASN A 8 -17.58 -11.49 4.28
C ASN A 8 -16.85 -11.63 5.62
N ILE A 9 -16.29 -10.51 6.12
CA ILE A 9 -15.86 -10.39 7.51
C ILE A 9 -17.16 -10.53 8.31
N ALA A 10 -17.43 -11.75 8.79
CA ALA A 10 -18.45 -11.97 9.80
C ALA A 10 -18.07 -11.05 10.97
N LEU A 11 -18.99 -10.16 11.38
CA LEU A 11 -18.90 -9.53 12.68
C LEU A 11 -18.55 -10.65 13.67
N ALA A 12 -17.35 -10.55 14.27
CA ALA A 12 -16.94 -11.49 15.30
C ALA A 12 -18.06 -11.52 16.33
N GLY A 13 -18.69 -12.68 16.48
CA GLY A 13 -19.79 -12.84 17.41
C GLY A 13 -19.32 -12.45 18.80
N PHE A 14 -20.02 -11.53 19.44
CA PHE A 14 -19.83 -11.19 20.82
C PHE A 14 -19.98 -12.49 21.64
N SER A 15 -18.88 -13.07 22.09
CA SER A 15 -18.94 -14.03 23.18
C SER A 15 -19.40 -13.27 24.42
N ALA A 16 -20.43 -13.73 25.07
CA ALA A 16 -20.91 -13.12 26.31
C ALA A 16 -19.75 -13.06 27.30
N PHE A 17 -19.44 -11.86 27.81
CA PHE A 17 -18.42 -11.68 28.84
C PHE A 17 -18.88 -12.45 30.10
N THR A 18 -18.03 -13.30 30.63
CA THR A 18 -18.27 -13.98 31.91
C THR A 18 -17.46 -13.30 33.01
N PHE A 19 -18.13 -12.51 33.84
CA PHE A 19 -17.51 -11.88 35.00
C PHE A 19 -17.80 -12.73 36.26
N ALA A 20 -16.78 -12.95 37.07
CA ALA A 20 -16.95 -13.69 38.35
C ALA A 20 -17.23 -12.74 39.52
N SER A 21 -17.11 -11.43 39.31
CA SER A 21 -17.43 -10.39 40.31
C SER A 21 -18.49 -9.45 39.77
N ASP A 22 -19.32 -8.89 40.69
CA ASP A 22 -20.22 -7.80 40.33
C ASP A 22 -19.42 -6.60 39.78
N PRO A 23 -19.91 -5.93 38.71
CA PRO A 23 -19.24 -4.77 38.13
C PRO A 23 -19.13 -3.62 39.14
N VAL A 24 -18.01 -2.91 39.14
CA VAL A 24 -17.91 -1.61 39.80
C VAL A 24 -18.68 -0.61 38.96
N VAL A 25 -19.79 -0.05 39.47
CA VAL A 25 -20.68 0.84 38.74
C VAL A 25 -20.60 2.25 39.29
N ILE A 26 -20.36 3.24 38.39
CA ILE A 26 -20.35 4.65 38.70
C ILE A 26 -21.47 5.33 37.91
N SER A 27 -22.41 6.00 38.62
CA SER A 27 -23.56 6.65 38.00
C SER A 27 -23.54 8.17 38.10
N GLU A 28 -22.87 8.72 39.11
CA GLU A 28 -22.80 10.18 39.37
C GLU A 28 -21.57 10.52 40.21
N GLY A 29 -21.29 11.79 40.37
CA GLY A 29 -20.21 12.31 41.24
C GLY A 29 -19.03 12.91 40.46
N THR A 30 -18.04 13.40 41.24
CA THR A 30 -16.78 13.93 40.72
C THR A 30 -15.62 13.13 41.28
N TYR A 31 -14.78 12.64 40.40
CA TYR A 31 -13.68 11.72 40.73
C TYR A 31 -12.34 12.33 40.31
N THR A 32 -11.32 12.19 41.19
CA THR A 32 -9.99 12.79 41.01
C THR A 32 -8.86 11.79 41.25
N ASN A 33 -9.17 10.52 41.51
CA ASN A 33 -8.21 9.44 41.76
C ASN A 33 -8.34 8.34 40.71
N ALA A 34 -7.31 7.49 40.59
CA ALA A 34 -7.38 6.28 39.78
C ALA A 34 -8.49 5.34 40.29
N ILE A 35 -9.16 4.68 39.34
CA ILE A 35 -10.24 3.75 39.63
C ILE A 35 -9.93 2.44 38.93
N TYR A 36 -9.98 1.35 39.68
CA TYR A 36 -9.77 -0.01 39.24
C TYR A 36 -11.07 -0.83 39.41
N ALA A 37 -11.35 -1.73 38.50
CA ALA A 37 -12.44 -2.69 38.69
C ALA A 37 -12.13 -3.67 39.81
N THR A 38 -10.84 -3.97 40.10
CA THR A 38 -10.39 -4.76 41.23
C THR A 38 -9.04 -4.26 41.75
N GLU A 39 -8.75 -4.48 43.02
CA GLU A 39 -7.43 -4.17 43.61
C GLU A 39 -6.63 -5.45 43.93
N SER A 40 -7.17 -6.62 43.61
CA SER A 40 -6.57 -7.92 43.91
C SER A 40 -6.75 -8.92 42.78
N ASN A 41 -6.02 -10.03 42.84
CA ASN A 41 -6.19 -11.14 41.90
C ASN A 41 -7.63 -11.67 41.94
N THR A 42 -8.15 -12.01 40.78
CA THR A 42 -9.49 -12.58 40.63
C THR A 42 -9.44 -13.91 39.90
N SER A 43 -10.30 -14.87 40.31
CA SER A 43 -10.49 -16.14 39.62
C SER A 43 -11.50 -16.06 38.47
N GLY A 44 -11.91 -14.86 38.10
CA GLY A 44 -12.82 -14.56 37.00
C GLY A 44 -12.53 -13.17 36.43
N GLY A 45 -13.41 -12.68 35.56
CA GLY A 45 -13.28 -11.37 34.95
C GLY A 45 -13.57 -10.22 35.91
N SER A 46 -13.21 -9.00 35.49
CA SER A 46 -13.51 -7.76 36.21
C SER A 46 -14.06 -6.69 35.29
N SER A 47 -14.93 -5.80 35.81
CA SER A 47 -15.46 -4.70 35.00
C SER A 47 -15.71 -3.42 35.78
N LEU A 48 -15.43 -2.29 35.12
CA LEU A 48 -15.76 -0.94 35.57
C LEU A 48 -16.77 -0.35 34.57
N VAL A 49 -17.96 -0.02 35.04
CA VAL A 49 -19.07 0.54 34.26
C VAL A 49 -19.35 1.98 34.68
N ILE A 50 -19.27 2.90 33.75
CA ILE A 50 -19.49 4.33 33.99
C ILE A 50 -20.78 4.74 33.27
N ASN A 51 -21.83 5.01 34.05
CA ASN A 51 -23.13 5.48 33.57
C ASN A 51 -23.33 6.98 33.72
N GLY A 52 -22.36 7.70 34.26
CA GLY A 52 -22.41 9.14 34.48
C GLY A 52 -21.23 9.64 35.31
N GLY A 53 -21.29 10.91 35.68
CA GLY A 53 -20.26 11.55 36.51
C GLY A 53 -19.26 12.40 35.72
N SER A 54 -18.42 13.11 36.47
CA SER A 54 -17.34 13.94 35.96
C SER A 54 -16.01 13.48 36.53
N PHE A 55 -15.10 13.15 35.63
CA PHE A 55 -13.76 12.67 35.97
C PHE A 55 -12.76 13.79 35.67
N ASN A 56 -12.32 14.47 36.73
CA ASN A 56 -11.31 15.53 36.66
C ASN A 56 -9.97 14.90 37.00
N LEU A 57 -9.41 14.22 36.01
CA LEU A 57 -8.16 13.48 36.15
C LEU A 57 -6.98 14.49 36.09
N SER A 58 -6.77 15.26 37.16
CA SER A 58 -5.62 16.14 37.29
C SER A 58 -4.51 15.46 38.06
N SER A 59 -3.44 15.08 37.39
CA SER A 59 -2.23 14.65 38.08
C SER A 59 -1.53 15.86 38.68
N SER A 60 -1.13 15.76 39.92
CA SER A 60 -0.09 16.64 40.48
C SER A 60 1.27 15.93 40.32
N ILE A 61 2.36 16.71 40.37
CA ILE A 61 3.75 16.17 40.38
C ILE A 61 3.93 15.04 41.43
N ASN A 62 3.10 15.02 42.47
CA ASN A 62 3.16 14.05 43.55
C ASN A 62 2.18 12.87 43.42
N ASN A 63 1.31 12.86 42.41
CA ASN A 63 0.40 11.76 42.14
C ASN A 63 0.19 11.62 40.61
N PRO A 64 1.15 11.00 39.91
CA PRO A 64 1.17 10.93 38.45
C PRO A 64 0.15 9.94 37.86
N ASP A 65 -0.56 9.14 38.69
CA ASP A 65 -1.34 8.00 38.21
C ASP A 65 -2.85 8.21 38.40
N LEU A 66 -3.45 8.93 37.47
CA LEU A 66 -4.90 9.12 37.42
C LEU A 66 -5.48 8.46 36.19
N TYR A 67 -5.80 7.17 36.34
CA TYR A 67 -6.23 6.32 35.24
C TYR A 67 -7.51 5.56 35.60
N LEU A 68 -8.28 5.17 34.56
CA LEU A 68 -9.43 4.29 34.71
C LEU A 68 -9.07 2.92 34.12
N TYR A 69 -9.31 1.86 34.89
CA TYR A 69 -8.98 0.50 34.51
C TYR A 69 -10.17 -0.43 34.59
N GLY A 70 -10.46 -1.14 33.48
CA GLY A 70 -11.41 -2.24 33.46
C GLY A 70 -10.91 -3.50 34.20
N GLY A 71 -9.60 -3.55 34.40
CA GLY A 71 -8.90 -4.60 35.15
C GLY A 71 -8.43 -4.13 36.52
N GLY A 72 -7.28 -4.65 36.93
CA GLY A 72 -6.75 -4.49 38.28
C GLY A 72 -5.70 -3.41 38.45
N SER A 73 -5.37 -3.18 39.73
CA SER A 73 -4.20 -2.39 40.12
C SER A 73 -2.88 -3.09 39.69
N ALA A 74 -1.73 -2.50 40.01
CA ALA A 74 -0.43 -3.05 39.62
C ALA A 74 -0.21 -4.47 40.18
N SER A 75 0.45 -5.30 39.38
CA SER A 75 0.83 -6.69 39.71
C SER A 75 -0.36 -7.62 40.00
N THR A 76 -1.53 -7.39 39.38
CA THR A 76 -2.69 -8.24 39.48
C THR A 76 -2.74 -9.31 38.38
N THR A 77 -3.27 -10.48 38.73
CA THR A 77 -3.65 -11.53 37.79
C THR A 77 -5.18 -11.67 37.76
N ILE A 78 -5.74 -11.60 36.55
CA ILE A 78 -7.18 -11.72 36.29
C ILE A 78 -7.39 -12.94 35.41
N ASP A 79 -8.10 -13.96 35.90
CA ASP A 79 -8.27 -15.23 35.17
C ASP A 79 -9.41 -15.19 34.13
N GLY A 80 -10.11 -14.08 34.01
CA GLY A 80 -11.18 -13.85 33.01
C GLY A 80 -10.97 -12.57 32.21
N ASP A 81 -12.05 -12.12 31.57
CA ASP A 81 -12.07 -10.92 30.75
C ASP A 81 -12.06 -9.64 31.60
N THR A 82 -11.53 -8.55 31.04
CA THR A 82 -11.60 -7.21 31.63
C THR A 82 -12.39 -6.26 30.75
N LEU A 83 -13.20 -5.38 31.35
CA LEU A 83 -14.02 -4.40 30.64
C LEU A 83 -14.01 -3.04 31.35
N LEU A 84 -13.64 -1.99 30.61
CA LEU A 84 -13.98 -0.62 30.95
C LEU A 84 -15.09 -0.15 30.01
N GLN A 85 -16.32 -0.01 30.53
CA GLN A 85 -17.47 0.46 29.76
C GLN A 85 -17.85 1.89 30.15
N PHE A 86 -17.86 2.79 29.19
CA PHE A 86 -18.20 4.21 29.36
C PHE A 86 -19.50 4.52 28.61
N ASN A 87 -20.61 4.55 29.30
CA ASN A 87 -21.94 4.76 28.73
C ASN A 87 -22.31 6.23 28.62
N SER A 88 -21.90 7.04 29.61
CA SER A 88 -22.12 8.48 29.62
C SER A 88 -21.21 9.17 30.64
N GLY A 89 -21.21 10.50 30.64
CA GLY A 89 -20.39 11.31 31.54
C GLY A 89 -19.32 12.10 30.79
N THR A 90 -18.41 12.72 31.55
CA THR A 90 -17.36 13.57 30.98
C THR A 90 -16.02 13.30 31.67
N VAL A 91 -15.00 12.98 30.89
CA VAL A 91 -13.60 12.98 31.33
C VAL A 91 -12.98 14.29 30.89
N LYS A 92 -12.48 15.09 31.82
CA LYS A 92 -11.83 16.39 31.54
C LYS A 92 -10.32 16.28 31.67
N PRO A 93 -9.56 17.00 30.84
CA PRO A 93 -8.13 17.05 31.00
C PRO A 93 -7.76 17.76 32.30
N GLY A 94 -6.80 17.18 32.99
CA GLY A 94 -6.05 17.90 33.99
C GLY A 94 -4.82 18.58 33.37
N ASP A 95 -3.94 19.13 34.18
CA ASP A 95 -2.71 19.77 33.71
C ASP A 95 -1.68 18.77 33.16
N TRP A 96 -1.91 17.45 33.36
CA TRP A 96 -1.00 16.37 32.98
C TRP A 96 -1.73 15.23 32.25
N SER A 97 -0.95 14.24 31.79
CA SER A 97 -1.46 13.08 31.04
C SER A 97 -2.42 12.21 31.85
N HIS A 98 -3.43 11.68 31.20
CA HIS A 98 -4.31 10.65 31.73
C HIS A 98 -4.63 9.63 30.63
N SER A 99 -4.91 8.41 31.04
CA SER A 99 -5.25 7.35 30.10
C SER A 99 -6.33 6.43 30.65
N LEU A 100 -7.03 5.76 29.76
CA LEU A 100 -8.07 4.80 30.04
C LEU A 100 -7.69 3.45 29.47
N TYR A 101 -7.83 2.39 30.25
CA TYR A 101 -7.39 1.04 29.87
C TYR A 101 -8.55 0.05 30.00
N GLY A 102 -8.84 -0.70 28.94
CA GLY A 102 -9.68 -1.89 29.05
C GLY A 102 -9.08 -2.93 29.99
N GLY A 103 -7.77 -3.01 30.04
CA GLY A 103 -7.00 -3.90 30.89
C GLY A 103 -6.59 -3.32 32.25
N SER A 104 -5.45 -3.75 32.73
CA SER A 104 -4.92 -3.50 34.06
C SER A 104 -3.75 -2.50 34.08
N SER A 105 -3.34 -2.13 35.27
CA SER A 105 -2.14 -1.35 35.53
C SER A 105 -0.86 -2.17 35.28
N LEU A 106 0.29 -1.64 35.66
CA LEU A 106 1.64 -2.19 35.43
C LEU A 106 1.80 -3.63 35.94
N ASN A 107 2.65 -4.41 35.28
CA ASN A 107 3.09 -5.75 35.69
C ASN A 107 1.92 -6.75 35.91
N SER A 108 0.85 -6.63 35.16
CA SER A 108 -0.35 -7.42 35.34
C SER A 108 -0.51 -8.49 34.25
N VAL A 109 -1.26 -9.55 34.59
CA VAL A 109 -1.61 -10.61 33.63
C VAL A 109 -3.14 -10.72 33.55
N ILE A 110 -3.66 -10.70 32.33
CA ILE A 110 -5.07 -10.95 32.02
C ILE A 110 -5.11 -12.23 31.20
N ASN A 111 -5.73 -13.29 31.75
CA ASN A 111 -5.85 -14.58 31.09
C ASN A 111 -7.00 -14.63 30.07
N GLY A 112 -7.93 -13.68 30.12
CA GLY A 112 -9.01 -13.46 29.14
C GLY A 112 -8.73 -12.33 28.17
N ASN A 113 -9.81 -11.76 27.62
CA ASN A 113 -9.79 -10.62 26.73
C ASN A 113 -9.78 -9.30 27.53
N SER A 114 -9.36 -8.22 26.88
CA SER A 114 -9.36 -6.88 27.47
C SER A 114 -10.10 -5.92 26.56
N THR A 115 -11.10 -5.18 27.07
CA THR A 115 -11.96 -4.34 26.26
C THR A 115 -12.18 -2.96 26.89
N PHE A 116 -12.01 -1.92 26.07
CA PHE A 116 -12.57 -0.59 26.31
C PHE A 116 -13.79 -0.41 25.39
N GLU A 117 -14.96 -0.08 25.96
CA GLU A 117 -16.19 0.19 25.22
C GLU A 117 -16.76 1.55 25.60
N MET A 118 -17.09 2.40 24.60
CA MET A 118 -17.75 3.69 24.81
C MET A 118 -19.06 3.74 24.03
N ASN A 119 -20.17 4.00 24.74
CA ASN A 119 -21.50 4.07 24.18
C ASN A 119 -22.04 5.51 24.09
N GLY A 120 -21.36 6.47 24.71
CA GLY A 120 -21.72 7.89 24.68
C GLY A 120 -20.84 8.73 25.61
N GLY A 121 -21.14 10.04 25.71
CA GLY A 121 -20.39 10.95 26.56
C GLY A 121 -19.19 11.61 25.85
N GLU A 122 -18.33 12.23 26.64
CA GLU A 122 -17.22 13.05 26.13
C GLU A 122 -15.93 12.77 26.90
N ILE A 123 -14.85 12.52 26.18
CA ILE A 123 -13.50 12.32 26.73
C ILE A 123 -12.54 13.31 26.10
N TYR A 124 -11.88 14.11 26.92
CA TYR A 124 -10.94 15.14 26.51
C TYR A 124 -9.54 14.80 27.05
N GLY A 125 -8.55 14.74 26.19
CA GLY A 125 -7.14 14.61 26.54
C GLY A 125 -6.44 15.96 26.64
N ALA A 126 -5.44 16.05 27.50
CA ALA A 126 -4.61 17.24 27.65
C ALA A 126 -3.52 17.32 26.56
N ASP A 127 -2.99 16.18 26.14
CA ASP A 127 -1.87 16.07 25.20
C ASP A 127 -1.95 14.75 24.44
N LEU A 128 -1.95 14.83 23.11
CA LEU A 128 -2.02 13.69 22.20
C LEU A 128 -0.92 12.64 22.41
N ASN A 129 0.24 13.11 22.83
CA ASN A 129 1.40 12.25 23.03
C ASN A 129 1.43 11.57 24.40
N ARG A 130 0.65 12.09 25.35
CA ARG A 130 0.67 11.65 26.75
C ARG A 130 -0.61 10.97 27.19
N SER A 131 -1.73 11.28 26.54
CA SER A 131 -3.05 10.76 26.89
C SER A 131 -3.49 9.71 25.86
N GLY A 132 -4.04 8.59 26.31
CA GLY A 132 -4.46 7.52 25.42
C GLY A 132 -5.62 6.67 25.97
N ILE A 133 -6.32 6.03 25.06
CA ILE A 133 -7.29 4.98 25.35
C ILE A 133 -6.71 3.69 24.80
N PHE A 134 -6.56 2.69 25.64
CA PHE A 134 -5.92 1.42 25.32
C PHE A 134 -6.90 0.26 25.49
N GLY A 135 -6.96 -0.63 24.49
CA GLY A 135 -7.69 -1.88 24.64
C GLY A 135 -7.05 -2.81 25.68
N ALA A 136 -5.73 -2.86 25.75
CA ALA A 136 -4.96 -3.68 26.69
C ALA A 136 -4.46 -2.88 27.91
N SER A 137 -3.32 -3.25 28.44
CA SER A 137 -2.77 -2.83 29.73
C SER A 137 -1.54 -1.93 29.58
N ARG A 138 -1.05 -1.43 30.73
CA ARG A 138 0.20 -0.65 30.86
C ARG A 138 1.46 -1.54 30.67
N PRO A 139 2.67 -0.93 30.63
CA PRO A 139 3.92 -1.66 30.44
C PRO A 139 4.12 -2.85 31.38
N ASN A 140 4.92 -3.83 30.94
CA ASN A 140 5.21 -5.11 31.60
C ASN A 140 3.97 -5.97 31.87
N SER A 141 2.90 -5.75 31.12
CA SER A 141 1.67 -6.51 31.27
C SER A 141 1.40 -7.39 30.04
N VAL A 142 0.71 -8.51 30.29
CA VAL A 142 0.34 -9.47 29.25
C VAL A 142 -1.17 -9.66 29.24
N VAL A 143 -1.77 -9.54 28.06
CA VAL A 143 -3.13 -9.98 27.76
C VAL A 143 -3.03 -11.27 26.95
N ASN A 144 -3.41 -12.40 27.54
CA ASN A 144 -3.35 -13.71 26.87
C ASN A 144 -4.46 -13.90 25.82
N GLY A 145 -5.58 -13.16 25.94
CA GLY A 145 -6.66 -13.09 24.95
C GLY A 145 -6.50 -11.92 23.99
N ASN A 146 -7.63 -11.47 23.44
CA ASN A 146 -7.71 -10.35 22.52
C ASN A 146 -7.79 -9.01 23.28
N SER A 147 -7.41 -7.94 22.56
CA SER A 147 -7.55 -6.56 23.02
C SER A 147 -8.50 -5.80 22.07
N SER A 148 -9.43 -5.03 22.61
CA SER A 148 -10.42 -4.31 21.82
C SER A 148 -10.70 -2.91 22.32
N VAL A 149 -10.84 -1.95 21.39
CA VAL A 149 -11.45 -0.64 21.66
C VAL A 149 -12.66 -0.48 20.75
N ILE A 150 -13.83 -0.26 21.35
CA ILE A 150 -15.11 -0.13 20.64
C ILE A 150 -15.74 1.21 21.04
N ILE A 151 -15.87 2.13 20.09
CA ILE A 151 -16.50 3.43 20.29
C ILE A 151 -17.77 3.48 19.45
N ASN A 152 -18.92 3.16 20.06
CA ASN A 152 -20.22 3.13 19.39
C ASN A 152 -20.77 4.54 19.12
N ALA A 153 -20.59 5.44 20.09
CA ALA A 153 -21.00 6.84 20.00
C ALA A 153 -20.20 7.71 20.98
N GLY A 154 -20.25 9.03 20.79
CA GLY A 154 -19.61 10.02 21.65
C GLY A 154 -18.40 10.69 21.00
N THR A 155 -17.75 11.56 21.78
CA THR A 155 -16.61 12.37 21.29
C THR A 155 -15.37 12.12 22.13
N ILE A 156 -14.26 11.81 21.45
CA ILE A 156 -12.93 11.70 22.05
C ILE A 156 -12.02 12.71 21.35
N SER A 157 -11.51 13.68 22.09
CA SER A 157 -10.65 14.75 21.56
C SER A 157 -9.35 14.85 22.35
N GLY A 158 -8.25 15.22 21.69
CA GLY A 158 -6.93 15.37 22.31
C GLY A 158 -6.32 14.09 22.86
N MET A 159 -6.79 12.91 22.40
CA MET A 159 -6.28 11.59 22.77
C MET A 159 -6.12 10.69 21.56
N THR A 160 -5.18 9.77 21.66
CA THR A 160 -5.01 8.68 20.69
C THR A 160 -5.65 7.39 21.23
N ILE A 161 -6.32 6.66 20.35
CA ILE A 161 -6.93 5.35 20.64
C ILE A 161 -5.96 4.27 20.15
N TYR A 162 -5.65 3.31 21.01
CA TYR A 162 -4.75 2.19 20.74
C TYR A 162 -5.49 0.86 20.90
N GLY A 163 -5.52 0.04 19.85
CA GLY A 163 -6.10 -1.30 19.91
C GLY A 163 -5.35 -2.24 20.85
N GLY A 164 -4.04 -2.11 20.92
CA GLY A 164 -3.15 -2.87 21.81
C GLY A 164 -2.87 -2.17 23.15
N GLY A 165 -1.68 -2.42 23.67
CA GLY A 165 -1.26 -1.93 24.99
C GLY A 165 -0.35 -0.72 24.93
N ASP A 166 0.01 -0.26 26.12
CA ASP A 166 0.91 0.86 26.35
C ASP A 166 2.30 0.32 26.65
N GLY A 167 3.22 0.38 25.70
CA GLY A 167 4.63 0.07 25.90
C GLY A 167 5.44 1.31 26.29
N ALA A 168 6.64 1.12 26.81
CA ALA A 168 7.54 2.23 27.13
C ALA A 168 7.95 3.01 25.88
N ASN A 169 7.98 4.34 25.97
CA ASN A 169 8.42 5.21 24.90
C ASN A 169 9.57 6.11 25.38
N THR A 170 10.76 5.88 24.85
CA THR A 170 12.00 6.61 25.22
C THR A 170 12.02 8.09 24.85
N ARG A 171 11.20 8.53 23.91
CA ARG A 171 11.17 9.95 23.50
C ARG A 171 10.63 10.91 24.56
N PHE A 172 9.91 10.40 25.56
CA PHE A 172 9.30 11.25 26.59
C PHE A 172 10.26 11.70 27.68
N ASP A 173 11.32 10.93 27.95
CA ASP A 173 12.23 11.23 29.05
C ASP A 173 13.18 12.40 28.78
N SER A 174 13.49 12.69 27.52
CA SER A 174 14.44 13.77 27.18
C SER A 174 13.84 15.19 27.26
N GLN A 175 12.50 15.34 27.28
CA GLN A 175 11.85 16.66 27.37
C GLN A 175 11.34 17.03 28.78
N MET A 176 11.27 16.06 29.68
CA MET A 176 10.84 16.27 31.06
C MET A 176 12.00 16.52 32.01
N GLY A 177 12.87 17.48 31.73
CA GLY A 177 14.00 17.86 32.56
C GLY A 177 13.92 17.36 34.00
N SER A 178 14.80 16.45 34.39
CA SER A 178 15.16 16.02 35.75
C SER A 178 14.16 15.23 36.61
N LEU A 179 13.02 14.77 36.11
CA LEU A 179 12.16 13.81 36.80
C LEU A 179 12.31 12.44 36.13
N SER A 180 13.37 11.75 36.49
CA SER A 180 13.66 10.39 36.06
C SER A 180 12.68 9.39 36.67
N HIS A 181 11.51 9.21 36.07
CA HIS A 181 10.91 7.89 36.04
C HIS A 181 11.52 7.19 34.84
N TYR A 182 12.63 6.52 35.07
CA TYR A 182 13.21 5.56 34.15
C TYR A 182 12.17 4.47 33.93
N ILE A 183 11.38 4.57 32.85
CA ILE A 183 10.74 3.39 32.29
C ILE A 183 11.86 2.69 31.53
N ASP A 184 12.25 1.51 31.97
CA ASP A 184 13.29 0.72 31.32
C ASP A 184 12.88 0.48 29.85
N LEU A 185 13.84 0.61 28.92
CA LEU A 185 13.63 0.31 27.49
C LEU A 185 13.14 -1.12 27.23
N ALA A 186 13.23 -1.99 28.23
CA ALA A 186 12.75 -3.36 28.20
C ALA A 186 11.26 -3.50 28.51
N ASP A 187 10.58 -2.43 28.94
CA ASP A 187 9.18 -2.50 29.35
C ASP A 187 8.24 -2.60 28.14
N THR A 188 7.78 -3.80 27.86
CA THR A 188 6.86 -4.10 26.76
C THR A 188 5.44 -4.36 27.29
N SER A 189 4.42 -4.02 26.50
CA SER A 189 3.06 -4.51 26.67
C SER A 189 2.77 -5.53 25.58
N VAL A 190 2.29 -6.72 25.97
CA VAL A 190 2.06 -7.83 25.04
C VAL A 190 0.58 -8.19 24.99
N VAL A 191 0.03 -8.26 23.79
CA VAL A 191 -1.27 -8.86 23.47
C VAL A 191 -1.00 -10.14 22.68
N LYS A 192 -1.30 -11.32 23.25
CA LYS A 192 -1.07 -12.60 22.54
C LYS A 192 -2.14 -12.92 21.53
N GLY A 193 -3.36 -12.43 21.73
CA GLY A 193 -4.44 -12.51 20.75
C GLY A 193 -4.40 -11.35 19.76
N ASN A 194 -5.55 -11.07 19.15
CA ASN A 194 -5.72 -9.99 18.20
C ASN A 194 -5.93 -8.64 18.90
N ALA A 195 -5.56 -7.55 18.23
CA ALA A 195 -5.93 -6.20 18.64
C ALA A 195 -6.94 -5.60 17.66
N SER A 196 -7.95 -4.88 18.15
CA SER A 196 -8.97 -4.28 17.30
C SER A 196 -9.41 -2.89 17.76
N VAL A 197 -9.73 -2.03 16.78
CA VAL A 197 -10.36 -0.72 17.01
C VAL A 197 -11.59 -0.60 16.12
N THR A 198 -12.75 -0.36 16.71
CA THR A 198 -14.00 -0.14 15.97
C THR A 198 -14.59 1.22 16.35
N ILE A 199 -14.76 2.10 15.36
CA ILE A 199 -15.37 3.42 15.51
C ILE A 199 -16.71 3.44 14.79
N GLY A 200 -17.78 3.53 15.55
CA GLY A 200 -19.16 3.57 15.07
C GLY A 200 -19.51 4.90 14.38
N LYS A 201 -20.56 4.89 13.57
CA LYS A 201 -20.98 6.04 12.75
C LYS A 201 -21.31 7.31 13.53
N ASN A 202 -21.69 7.17 14.80
CA ASN A 202 -22.05 8.30 15.70
C ASN A 202 -20.87 8.73 16.59
N ALA A 203 -19.68 8.20 16.34
CA ALA A 203 -18.48 8.49 17.11
C ALA A 203 -17.57 9.47 16.36
N SER A 204 -16.93 10.36 17.11
CA SER A 204 -15.88 11.25 16.64
C SER A 204 -14.64 11.10 17.50
N VAL A 205 -13.52 10.72 16.89
CA VAL A 205 -12.25 10.50 17.59
C VAL A 205 -11.13 11.33 16.96
N TYR A 206 -10.05 11.52 17.70
CA TYR A 206 -8.94 12.30 17.17
C TYR A 206 -7.98 11.41 16.37
N SER A 207 -7.37 10.43 16.98
CA SER A 207 -6.36 9.57 16.32
C SER A 207 -6.58 8.11 16.69
N ILE A 208 -6.32 7.22 15.73
CA ILE A 208 -6.44 5.78 15.89
C ILE A 208 -5.08 5.14 15.61
N VAL A 209 -4.71 4.19 16.45
CA VAL A 209 -3.56 3.30 16.29
C VAL A 209 -4.06 1.86 16.42
N GLY A 210 -3.82 1.04 15.41
CA GLY A 210 -4.31 -0.34 15.39
C GLY A 210 -3.65 -1.23 16.43
N GLY A 211 -2.33 -1.15 16.56
CA GLY A 211 -1.55 -1.83 17.60
C GLY A 211 -1.47 -1.01 18.89
N GLY A 212 -0.31 -0.95 19.50
CA GLY A 212 -0.11 -0.24 20.76
C GLY A 212 0.87 0.93 20.66
N ARG A 213 1.18 1.54 21.79
CA ARG A 213 2.14 2.64 21.91
C ARG A 213 3.54 2.11 22.28
N GLY A 214 4.59 2.73 21.72
CA GLY A 214 5.99 2.42 22.07
C GLY A 214 6.36 0.96 21.77
N ASN A 215 7.04 0.30 22.70
CA ASN A 215 7.49 -1.10 22.59
C ASN A 215 6.33 -2.11 22.79
N SER A 216 5.19 -1.91 22.16
CA SER A 216 4.08 -2.85 22.25
C SER A 216 4.19 -3.96 21.21
N ILE A 217 3.75 -5.17 21.60
CA ILE A 217 3.71 -6.34 20.73
C ILE A 217 2.28 -6.85 20.66
N VAL A 218 1.77 -7.03 19.44
CA VAL A 218 0.55 -7.78 19.16
C VAL A 218 0.97 -9.07 18.45
N GLU A 219 0.78 -10.22 19.10
CA GLU A 219 1.16 -11.51 18.50
C GLU A 219 0.14 -12.00 17.46
N GLY A 220 -1.14 -11.63 17.62
CA GLY A 220 -2.19 -11.87 16.64
C GLY A 220 -2.30 -10.77 15.58
N ASN A 221 -3.46 -10.69 14.95
CA ASN A 221 -3.77 -9.73 13.91
C ASN A 221 -4.22 -8.38 14.49
N VAL A 222 -4.06 -7.32 13.70
CA VAL A 222 -4.63 -6.00 13.98
C VAL A 222 -5.75 -5.71 12.99
N ASN A 223 -6.91 -5.27 13.51
CA ASN A 223 -8.05 -4.88 12.69
C ASN A 223 -8.63 -3.53 13.09
N ILE A 224 -8.78 -2.62 12.13
CA ILE A 224 -9.37 -1.30 12.31
C ILE A 224 -10.64 -1.20 11.46
N VAL A 225 -11.75 -0.80 12.08
CA VAL A 225 -13.01 -0.49 11.38
C VAL A 225 -13.42 0.93 11.70
N LEU A 226 -13.46 1.79 10.69
CA LEU A 226 -13.91 3.17 10.82
C LEU A 226 -15.23 3.38 10.07
N ASN A 227 -16.29 3.67 10.82
CA ASN A 227 -17.60 4.08 10.29
C ASN A 227 -17.94 5.54 10.67
N GLY A 228 -17.21 6.12 11.62
CA GLY A 228 -17.39 7.47 12.15
C GLY A 228 -16.36 8.46 11.62
N THR A 229 -15.99 9.42 12.46
CA THR A 229 -15.01 10.46 12.12
C THR A 229 -13.71 10.27 12.90
N ALA A 230 -12.57 10.38 12.20
CA ALA A 230 -11.25 10.43 12.80
C ALA A 230 -10.38 11.48 12.07
N ASN A 231 -9.28 11.94 12.68
CA ASN A 231 -8.33 12.79 11.95
C ASN A 231 -7.30 11.95 11.22
N ASN A 232 -6.71 10.95 11.87
CA ASN A 232 -5.69 10.08 11.29
C ASN A 232 -5.77 8.66 11.82
N ILE A 233 -5.21 7.73 11.05
CA ILE A 233 -5.02 6.34 11.41
C ILE A 233 -3.54 6.00 11.26
N ASN A 234 -2.95 5.35 12.27
CA ASN A 234 -1.70 4.61 12.16
C ASN A 234 -2.03 3.12 12.27
N LEU A 235 -1.66 2.34 11.27
CA LEU A 235 -2.06 0.94 11.19
C LEU A 235 -1.41 0.07 12.27
N VAL A 236 -0.14 0.30 12.57
CA VAL A 236 0.64 -0.49 13.55
C VAL A 236 0.87 0.28 14.83
N GLY A 237 1.49 1.41 14.76
CA GLY A 237 1.71 2.36 15.86
C GLY A 237 3.03 2.28 16.56
N GLY A 238 3.49 3.46 16.97
CA GLY A 238 4.72 3.66 17.76
C GLY A 238 6.02 3.32 17.01
N ASN A 239 7.11 3.99 17.41
CA ASN A 239 8.42 3.85 16.75
C ASN A 239 9.05 2.45 16.89
N HIS A 240 8.47 1.54 17.69
CA HIS A 240 8.98 0.18 17.95
C HIS A 240 7.83 -0.83 18.12
N GLY A 241 6.61 -0.49 17.68
CA GLY A 241 5.49 -1.41 17.73
C GLY A 241 5.65 -2.55 16.73
N VAL A 242 5.38 -3.77 17.16
CA VAL A 242 5.44 -4.97 16.32
C VAL A 242 4.09 -5.65 16.29
N VAL A 243 3.60 -5.95 15.09
CA VAL A 243 2.46 -6.83 14.86
C VAL A 243 2.97 -8.11 14.22
N LYS A 244 2.90 -9.24 14.96
CA LYS A 244 3.34 -10.53 14.41
C LYS A 244 2.33 -11.10 13.42
N GLY A 245 1.04 -10.79 13.58
CA GLY A 245 -0.03 -11.14 12.64
C GLY A 245 -0.17 -10.17 11.47
N GLU A 246 -1.30 -10.25 10.79
CA GLU A 246 -1.66 -9.39 9.67
C GLU A 246 -2.33 -8.11 10.18
N VAL A 247 -2.24 -7.04 9.37
CA VAL A 247 -2.88 -5.75 9.66
C VAL A 247 -3.94 -5.45 8.63
N SER A 248 -5.15 -5.11 9.07
CA SER A 248 -6.24 -4.71 8.20
C SER A 248 -6.93 -3.44 8.67
N ALA A 249 -7.36 -2.60 7.72
CA ALA A 249 -8.22 -1.45 8.00
C ALA A 249 -9.35 -1.36 6.96
N ASN A 250 -10.57 -1.12 7.43
CA ASN A 250 -11.74 -0.95 6.60
C ASN A 250 -12.47 0.36 6.95
N LEU A 251 -12.54 1.26 5.98
CA LEU A 251 -13.27 2.53 6.06
C LEU A 251 -14.54 2.40 5.24
N THR A 252 -15.70 2.46 5.88
CA THR A 252 -16.98 2.33 5.18
C THR A 252 -17.51 3.69 4.68
N ASN A 253 -18.57 3.68 3.90
CA ASN A 253 -19.14 4.87 3.27
C ASN A 253 -19.58 5.99 4.24
N THR A 254 -19.74 5.70 5.51
CA THR A 254 -20.01 6.72 6.56
C THR A 254 -18.74 7.28 7.18
N ALA A 255 -17.58 6.68 6.89
CA ALA A 255 -16.32 7.12 7.45
C ALA A 255 -15.86 8.47 6.87
N ASN A 256 -15.32 9.30 7.75
CA ASN A 256 -14.70 10.57 7.40
C ASN A 256 -13.36 10.71 8.11
N LEU A 257 -12.29 10.37 7.37
CA LEU A 257 -10.93 10.53 7.85
C LEU A 257 -10.37 11.87 7.35
N LYS A 258 -10.14 12.80 8.24
CA LYS A 258 -9.81 14.19 7.88
C LYS A 258 -8.39 14.37 7.34
N SER A 259 -7.44 13.52 7.76
CA SER A 259 -6.03 13.66 7.39
C SER A 259 -5.54 12.43 6.62
N MET A 260 -4.92 11.46 7.25
CA MET A 260 -4.23 10.39 6.52
C MET A 260 -4.25 9.03 7.21
N ILE A 261 -3.92 8.00 6.43
CA ILE A 261 -3.50 6.68 6.91
C ILE A 261 -1.99 6.58 6.76
N VAL A 262 -1.31 6.14 7.81
CA VAL A 262 0.12 5.82 7.84
C VAL A 262 0.32 4.48 8.54
N SER A 263 1.50 3.90 8.42
CA SER A 263 1.88 2.73 9.20
C SER A 263 3.34 2.89 9.64
N THR A 264 3.54 3.07 10.94
CA THR A 264 4.86 3.07 11.56
C THR A 264 5.01 1.82 12.40
N GLY A 265 6.19 1.16 12.36
CA GLY A 265 6.44 -0.12 13.01
C GLY A 265 6.43 -1.31 12.04
N ASP A 266 6.62 -2.51 12.57
CA ASP A 266 6.84 -3.71 11.79
C ASP A 266 5.61 -4.62 11.76
N VAL A 267 5.29 -5.15 10.56
CA VAL A 267 4.24 -6.15 10.34
C VAL A 267 4.88 -7.43 9.84
N HIS A 268 4.87 -8.46 10.69
CA HIS A 268 5.45 -9.76 10.36
C HIS A 268 4.49 -10.68 9.58
N GLY A 269 3.17 -10.52 9.75
CA GLY A 269 2.15 -11.25 9.00
C GLY A 269 2.12 -12.76 9.25
N ASN A 270 2.68 -13.26 10.37
CA ASN A 270 2.99 -14.68 10.57
C ASN A 270 3.78 -15.28 9.38
N ASN A 271 4.68 -14.49 8.81
CA ASN A 271 5.36 -14.74 7.54
C ASN A 271 6.88 -14.70 7.65
N VAL A 272 7.41 -14.80 8.87
CA VAL A 272 8.85 -14.74 9.11
C VAL A 272 9.33 -15.90 9.97
N THR A 273 10.61 -16.24 9.81
CA THR A 273 11.35 -17.05 10.77
C THR A 273 12.17 -16.13 11.66
N TYR A 274 12.45 -16.58 12.89
CA TYR A 274 13.22 -15.81 13.87
C TYR A 274 14.55 -16.46 14.16
N ALA A 275 15.57 -15.65 14.40
CA ALA A 275 16.84 -16.06 14.98
C ALA A 275 16.70 -16.32 16.49
N GLU A 276 17.74 -16.88 17.12
CA GLU A 276 17.74 -17.17 18.57
C GLU A 276 17.58 -15.92 19.45
N ASP A 277 18.01 -14.77 18.96
CA ASP A 277 17.87 -13.47 19.64
C ASP A 277 16.50 -12.80 19.43
N GLY A 278 15.60 -13.47 18.69
CA GLY A 278 14.25 -12.97 18.37
C GLY A 278 14.18 -11.99 17.21
N SER A 279 15.29 -11.68 16.54
CA SER A 279 15.30 -10.88 15.33
C SER A 279 14.71 -11.66 14.13
N VAL A 280 14.19 -10.95 13.13
CA VAL A 280 13.70 -11.59 11.90
C VAL A 280 14.88 -12.13 11.11
N LEU A 281 14.86 -13.44 10.83
CA LEU A 281 15.89 -14.14 10.06
C LEU A 281 15.57 -14.18 8.55
N SER A 282 14.32 -14.51 8.19
CA SER A 282 13.91 -14.56 6.78
C SER A 282 12.39 -14.40 6.62
N VAL A 283 11.97 -13.99 5.44
CA VAL A 283 10.57 -14.01 4.99
C VAL A 283 10.25 -15.41 4.43
N ILE A 284 9.08 -15.95 4.79
CA ILE A 284 8.64 -17.30 4.37
C ILE A 284 8.04 -17.24 2.96
N ASP A 285 7.08 -16.34 2.74
CA ASP A 285 6.37 -16.15 1.48
C ASP A 285 6.19 -14.65 1.21
N PRO A 286 7.05 -14.02 0.41
CA PRO A 286 6.93 -12.59 0.09
C PRO A 286 5.60 -12.21 -0.58
N SER A 287 4.94 -13.16 -1.28
CA SER A 287 3.66 -12.90 -1.95
C SER A 287 2.46 -12.83 -1.00
N LYS A 288 2.63 -13.28 0.26
CA LYS A 288 1.58 -13.21 1.27
C LYS A 288 1.24 -11.77 1.61
N THR A 289 -0.03 -11.37 1.48
CA THR A 289 -0.49 -10.05 1.91
C THR A 289 -0.51 -9.95 3.43
N VAL A 290 0.28 -9.03 3.97
CA VAL A 290 0.42 -8.80 5.42
C VAL A 290 -0.22 -7.49 5.88
N VAL A 291 -0.42 -6.53 4.97
CA VAL A 291 -1.16 -5.28 5.22
C VAL A 291 -2.25 -5.14 4.17
N SER A 292 -3.50 -4.91 4.60
CA SER A 292 -4.64 -4.70 3.71
C SER A 292 -5.49 -3.52 4.17
N VAL A 293 -5.75 -2.56 3.26
CA VAL A 293 -6.61 -1.41 3.54
C VAL A 293 -7.70 -1.33 2.48
N VAL A 294 -8.96 -1.19 2.92
CA VAL A 294 -10.12 -1.01 2.05
C VAL A 294 -10.80 0.32 2.39
N ILE A 295 -11.00 1.15 1.37
CA ILE A 295 -11.72 2.41 1.45
C ILE A 295 -12.97 2.28 0.58
N ASP A 296 -14.10 2.01 1.22
CA ASP A 296 -15.37 1.69 0.58
C ASP A 296 -16.35 2.85 0.74
N GLY A 297 -16.43 3.72 -0.27
CA GLY A 297 -17.29 4.90 -0.29
C GLY A 297 -16.91 5.99 0.71
N ALA A 298 -15.82 5.84 1.44
CA ALA A 298 -15.38 6.75 2.50
C ALA A 298 -14.71 8.02 1.97
N LYS A 299 -14.62 9.03 2.83
CA LYS A 299 -13.80 10.23 2.60
C LYS A 299 -12.51 10.15 3.40
N THR A 300 -11.38 10.41 2.76
CA THR A 300 -10.08 10.40 3.44
C THR A 300 -9.09 11.37 2.80
N GLY A 301 -8.02 11.69 3.53
CA GLY A 301 -6.85 12.39 3.01
C GLY A 301 -5.85 11.47 2.34
N GLY A 302 -4.56 11.74 2.51
CA GLY A 302 -3.47 10.95 1.90
C GLY A 302 -3.31 9.55 2.50
N LEU A 303 -2.66 8.67 1.77
CA LEU A 303 -2.51 7.26 2.11
C LEU A 303 -1.08 6.80 1.90
N HIS A 304 -0.50 6.19 2.96
CA HIS A 304 0.81 5.55 2.95
C HIS A 304 0.69 4.27 3.79
N LEU A 305 0.69 3.10 3.17
CA LEU A 305 0.38 1.85 3.89
C LEU A 305 1.54 1.34 4.76
N VAL A 306 2.78 1.64 4.39
CA VAL A 306 4.00 1.29 5.14
C VAL A 306 4.94 2.48 5.10
N GLY A 307 5.45 2.90 6.25
CA GLY A 307 6.35 4.07 6.34
C GLY A 307 5.71 5.30 6.98
N SER A 308 6.53 6.27 7.33
CA SER A 308 6.12 7.50 7.99
C SER A 308 5.73 8.61 7.01
N PHE A 309 5.22 9.72 7.50
CA PHE A 309 4.86 10.88 6.67
C PHE A 309 5.84 12.07 6.81
N GLY A 310 6.60 12.17 7.86
CA GLY A 310 7.19 13.47 8.17
C GLY A 310 8.61 13.56 8.71
N SER A 311 9.30 12.47 9.01
CA SER A 311 10.63 12.53 9.59
C SER A 311 11.52 11.39 9.11
N TYR A 312 12.75 11.73 8.69
CA TYR A 312 13.81 10.75 8.35
C TYR A 312 14.46 10.13 9.59
N ASP A 313 14.21 10.70 10.77
CA ASP A 313 14.71 10.19 12.04
C ASP A 313 13.81 9.08 12.62
N ASP A 314 12.68 8.78 11.95
CA ASP A 314 11.84 7.67 12.35
C ASP A 314 12.50 6.34 11.93
N PRO A 315 12.40 5.29 12.75
CA PRO A 315 12.90 3.98 12.36
C PRO A 315 12.19 3.46 11.11
N VAL A 316 12.89 2.67 10.32
CA VAL A 316 12.33 2.03 9.13
C VAL A 316 11.10 1.22 9.53
N SER A 317 10.01 1.41 8.83
CA SER A 317 8.78 0.62 9.01
C SER A 317 8.77 -0.50 7.99
N THR A 318 8.57 -1.72 8.44
CA THR A 318 8.75 -2.90 7.57
C THR A 318 7.48 -3.74 7.49
N ALA A 319 7.08 -4.09 6.26
CA ALA A 319 6.10 -5.14 5.98
C ALA A 319 6.84 -6.37 5.41
N TYR A 320 6.77 -7.48 6.13
CA TYR A 320 7.44 -8.72 5.74
C TYR A 320 6.54 -9.58 4.83
N GLY A 321 6.06 -9.00 3.76
CA GLY A 321 5.19 -9.58 2.75
C GLY A 321 4.59 -8.49 1.88
N SER A 322 3.57 -8.83 1.11
CA SER A 322 2.88 -7.91 0.20
C SER A 322 1.91 -6.99 0.91
N VAL A 323 1.61 -5.82 0.30
CA VAL A 323 0.66 -4.85 0.82
C VAL A 323 -0.42 -4.54 -0.22
N SER A 324 -1.68 -4.34 0.22
CA SER A 324 -2.82 -4.13 -0.66
C SER A 324 -3.66 -2.93 -0.21
N LEU A 325 -4.04 -2.09 -1.18
CA LEU A 325 -4.96 -0.97 -1.03
C LEU A 325 -6.08 -1.08 -2.05
N GLU A 326 -7.32 -1.09 -1.59
CA GLU A 326 -8.51 -1.03 -2.44
C GLU A 326 -9.31 0.25 -2.14
N ILE A 327 -9.56 1.07 -3.16
CA ILE A 327 -10.35 2.31 -3.08
C ILE A 327 -11.52 2.17 -4.05
N LYS A 328 -12.75 2.19 -3.54
CA LYS A 328 -13.92 1.85 -4.36
C LYS A 328 -15.22 2.54 -3.94
N ASN A 329 -16.29 2.29 -4.74
CA ASN A 329 -17.69 2.63 -4.45
C ASN A 329 -17.91 4.11 -4.13
N GLY A 330 -17.30 5.01 -4.91
CA GLY A 330 -17.45 6.45 -4.74
C GLY A 330 -16.60 7.05 -3.64
N ALA A 331 -15.53 6.36 -3.21
CA ALA A 331 -14.58 6.90 -2.25
C ALA A 331 -13.93 8.20 -2.75
N GLN A 332 -13.71 9.13 -1.85
CA GLN A 332 -13.17 10.46 -2.16
C GLN A 332 -11.88 10.70 -1.39
N ILE A 333 -10.76 10.75 -2.11
CA ILE A 333 -9.49 11.18 -1.56
C ILE A 333 -9.38 12.69 -1.75
N ALA A 334 -9.10 13.41 -0.67
CA ALA A 334 -9.10 14.86 -0.64
C ALA A 334 -8.15 15.51 -1.66
N ASP A 335 -8.56 16.67 -2.18
CA ASP A 335 -7.73 17.46 -3.09
C ASP A 335 -6.35 17.78 -2.47
N GLY A 336 -5.31 17.67 -3.27
CA GLY A 336 -3.93 17.87 -2.84
C GLY A 336 -3.28 16.66 -2.15
N SER A 337 -4.04 15.60 -1.88
CA SER A 337 -3.57 14.39 -1.20
C SER A 337 -3.08 13.33 -2.17
N ASN A 338 -1.90 12.80 -1.93
CA ASN A 338 -1.33 11.70 -2.69
C ASN A 338 -1.73 10.34 -2.12
N VAL A 339 -1.73 9.33 -3.00
CA VAL A 339 -1.89 7.91 -2.64
C VAL A 339 -0.62 7.16 -3.01
N ARG A 340 -0.06 6.42 -2.07
CA ARG A 340 1.16 5.62 -2.22
C ARG A 340 1.04 4.32 -1.44
N ALA A 341 1.64 3.25 -1.97
CA ALA A 341 1.77 2.02 -1.21
C ALA A 341 2.78 2.17 -0.06
N VAL A 342 3.90 2.84 -0.30
CA VAL A 342 4.99 2.97 0.67
C VAL A 342 5.32 4.44 0.89
N GLY A 343 5.32 4.88 2.15
CA GLY A 343 5.70 6.23 2.58
C GLY A 343 7.19 6.34 2.87
N LEU A 344 7.58 7.42 3.58
CA LEU A 344 8.97 7.68 3.97
C LEU A 344 9.54 6.55 4.81
N ALA A 345 10.79 6.14 4.52
CA ALA A 345 11.53 5.12 5.25
C ALA A 345 10.75 3.80 5.40
N GLY A 346 9.95 3.43 4.41
CA GLY A 346 9.19 2.18 4.38
C GLY A 346 9.93 1.09 3.62
N HIS A 347 9.81 -0.16 4.07
CA HIS A 347 10.36 -1.34 3.40
C HIS A 347 9.28 -2.41 3.26
N VAL A 348 9.04 -2.88 2.04
CA VAL A 348 8.09 -3.95 1.72
C VAL A 348 8.86 -5.10 1.06
N TYR A 349 8.79 -6.29 1.68
CA TYR A 349 9.50 -7.48 1.18
C TYR A 349 8.75 -8.22 0.06
N GLY A 350 7.48 -7.94 -0.14
CA GLY A 350 6.67 -8.50 -1.21
C GLY A 350 6.25 -7.45 -2.23
N ASP A 351 5.13 -7.70 -2.88
CA ASP A 351 4.55 -6.85 -3.89
C ASP A 351 3.65 -5.76 -3.28
N THR A 352 3.41 -4.70 -4.04
CA THR A 352 2.43 -3.69 -3.70
C THR A 352 1.28 -3.70 -4.70
N TYR A 353 0.03 -3.67 -4.19
CA TYR A 353 -1.18 -3.66 -5.00
C TYR A 353 -2.05 -2.46 -4.65
N ILE A 354 -2.35 -1.61 -5.63
CA ILE A 354 -3.31 -0.51 -5.48
C ILE A 354 -4.40 -0.67 -6.52
N THR A 355 -5.64 -0.84 -6.07
CA THR A 355 -6.82 -0.88 -6.93
C THR A 355 -7.71 0.32 -6.64
N VAL A 356 -8.02 1.10 -7.67
CA VAL A 356 -8.95 2.24 -7.61
C VAL A 356 -10.08 1.96 -8.58
N SER A 357 -11.31 1.78 -8.09
CA SER A 357 -12.41 1.35 -8.93
C SER A 357 -13.72 2.10 -8.70
N GLY A 358 -14.53 2.19 -9.75
CA GLY A 358 -15.86 2.79 -9.76
C GLY A 358 -15.88 4.23 -10.27
N SER A 359 -16.88 4.54 -11.10
CA SER A 359 -17.02 5.81 -11.83
C SER A 359 -17.11 7.05 -10.93
N ASP A 360 -17.61 6.89 -9.71
CA ASP A 360 -17.74 7.97 -8.73
C ASP A 360 -16.53 8.09 -7.79
N THR A 361 -15.54 7.20 -7.94
CA THR A 361 -14.32 7.19 -7.11
C THR A 361 -13.33 8.22 -7.64
N VAL A 362 -12.84 9.10 -6.76
CA VAL A 362 -11.97 10.21 -7.13
C VAL A 362 -10.74 10.29 -6.22
N LEU A 363 -9.56 10.32 -6.82
CA LEU A 363 -8.31 10.66 -6.15
C LEU A 363 -7.96 12.12 -6.40
N GLY A 364 -7.75 12.89 -5.33
CA GLY A 364 -7.57 14.34 -5.38
C GLY A 364 -6.24 14.83 -5.92
N LYS A 365 -5.23 13.95 -6.08
CA LYS A 365 -3.91 14.30 -6.63
C LYS A 365 -3.24 13.09 -7.27
N HIS A 366 -1.97 12.83 -6.96
CA HIS A 366 -1.14 11.83 -7.63
C HIS A 366 -1.32 10.44 -7.01
N LEU A 367 -1.14 9.42 -7.87
CA LEU A 367 -1.10 8.01 -7.51
C LEU A 367 0.28 7.44 -7.87
N TYR A 368 0.94 6.78 -6.92
CA TYR A 368 2.25 6.17 -7.09
C TYR A 368 2.17 4.67 -6.82
N ALA A 369 2.61 3.84 -7.77
CA ALA A 369 2.78 2.40 -7.55
C ALA A 369 3.90 2.13 -6.55
N GLY A 370 4.96 2.92 -6.66
CA GLY A 370 6.16 2.82 -5.87
C GLY A 370 6.09 3.58 -4.55
N SER A 371 7.24 3.88 -4.07
CA SER A 371 7.52 4.35 -2.73
C SER A 371 7.81 5.86 -2.68
N GLU A 372 7.83 6.40 -1.48
CA GLU A 372 8.35 7.73 -1.21
C GLU A 372 9.83 7.62 -0.78
N ARG A 373 10.48 8.74 -0.70
CA ARG A 373 11.89 8.94 -0.34
C ARG A 373 12.40 8.06 0.80
N GLY A 374 13.55 7.43 0.62
CA GLY A 374 14.19 6.56 1.61
C GLY A 374 13.55 5.17 1.73
N SER A 375 12.85 4.69 0.71
CA SER A 375 12.07 3.45 0.82
C SER A 375 12.30 2.47 -0.33
N ILE A 376 12.00 1.18 -0.07
CA ILE A 376 12.29 0.07 -0.96
C ILE A 376 11.08 -0.88 -1.03
N ILE A 377 10.76 -1.34 -2.25
CA ILE A 377 9.88 -2.47 -2.53
C ILE A 377 10.73 -3.56 -3.17
N GLU A 378 10.82 -4.74 -2.54
CA GLU A 378 11.63 -5.86 -3.03
C GLU A 378 10.96 -6.60 -4.19
N GLY A 379 9.63 -6.63 -4.23
CA GLY A 379 8.82 -7.28 -5.26
C GLY A 379 8.37 -6.33 -6.36
N ASP A 380 7.25 -6.68 -6.99
CA ASP A 380 6.60 -5.93 -8.05
C ASP A 380 5.64 -4.86 -7.49
N ALA A 381 5.37 -3.82 -8.28
CA ALA A 381 4.41 -2.79 -7.93
C ALA A 381 3.26 -2.74 -8.94
N HIS A 382 2.01 -2.80 -8.45
CA HIS A 382 0.82 -2.89 -9.27
C HIS A 382 -0.18 -1.77 -9.00
N ILE A 383 -0.63 -1.11 -10.06
CA ILE A 383 -1.78 -0.21 -10.06
C ILE A 383 -2.84 -0.75 -11.01
N LEU A 384 -4.10 -0.76 -10.55
CA LEU A 384 -5.28 -0.89 -11.39
C LEU A 384 -6.21 0.30 -11.15
N VAL A 385 -6.52 1.06 -12.21
CA VAL A 385 -7.55 2.09 -12.21
C VAL A 385 -8.68 1.62 -13.12
N ASP A 386 -9.86 1.31 -12.55
CA ASP A 386 -11.04 0.80 -13.26
C ASP A 386 -12.23 1.76 -13.11
N GLY A 387 -12.49 2.55 -14.15
CA GLY A 387 -13.57 3.52 -14.21
C GLY A 387 -13.41 4.79 -13.36
N ALA A 388 -12.36 4.88 -12.55
CA ALA A 388 -12.17 5.96 -11.58
C ALA A 388 -11.47 7.18 -12.18
N THR A 389 -11.54 8.31 -11.44
CA THR A 389 -10.89 9.59 -11.81
C THR A 389 -9.68 9.87 -10.93
N ILE A 390 -8.53 10.10 -11.54
CA ILE A 390 -7.31 10.57 -10.91
C ILE A 390 -7.08 12.04 -11.33
N LYS A 391 -7.15 12.99 -10.38
CA LYS A 391 -7.00 14.42 -10.68
C LYS A 391 -5.57 14.86 -11.01
N GLY A 392 -4.60 14.11 -10.56
CA GLY A 392 -3.17 14.34 -10.82
C GLY A 392 -2.57 13.31 -11.75
N ASP A 393 -1.27 13.08 -11.60
CA ASP A 393 -0.51 12.12 -12.39
C ASP A 393 -0.55 10.72 -11.77
N ILE A 394 -0.26 9.72 -12.61
CA ILE A 394 0.03 8.35 -12.17
C ILE A 394 1.51 8.09 -12.44
N TYR A 395 2.21 7.52 -11.46
CA TYR A 395 3.61 7.11 -11.57
C TYR A 395 3.72 5.60 -11.34
N GLY A 396 4.25 4.87 -12.32
CA GLY A 396 4.62 3.47 -12.17
C GLY A 396 5.74 3.25 -11.15
N GLY A 397 6.62 4.24 -10.99
CA GLY A 397 7.66 4.27 -9.96
C GLY A 397 7.30 5.07 -8.71
N GLY A 398 8.31 5.34 -7.91
CA GLY A 398 8.22 6.13 -6.68
C GLY A 398 8.59 7.60 -6.86
N TYR A 399 8.85 8.27 -5.73
CA TYR A 399 9.34 9.64 -5.67
C TYR A 399 10.68 9.68 -4.95
N GLY A 400 11.76 9.87 -5.70
CA GLY A 400 13.13 9.89 -5.17
C GLY A 400 13.88 11.17 -5.54
N ILE A 401 14.48 11.84 -4.56
CA ILE A 401 15.14 13.13 -4.74
C ILE A 401 16.48 13.23 -3.99
N GLU A 402 17.32 14.13 -4.46
CA GLU A 402 18.43 14.65 -3.65
C GLU A 402 18.04 16.01 -3.09
N GLN A 403 18.00 16.15 -1.78
CA GLN A 403 17.66 17.41 -1.11
C GLN A 403 18.67 17.70 0.00
N ASN A 404 19.26 18.91 -0.01
CA ASN A 404 20.23 19.36 1.00
C ASN A 404 21.43 18.39 1.18
N GLY A 405 21.85 17.71 0.11
CA GLY A 405 22.95 16.74 0.13
C GLY A 405 22.57 15.35 0.64
N ALA A 406 21.34 15.13 1.08
CA ALA A 406 20.81 13.80 1.40
C ALA A 406 20.23 13.17 0.12
N LYS A 407 20.63 11.93 -0.16
CA LYS A 407 20.11 11.14 -1.28
C LYS A 407 18.98 10.26 -0.76
N GLU A 408 17.78 10.53 -1.23
CA GLU A 408 16.56 9.88 -0.78
C GLU A 408 15.99 9.05 -1.94
N VAL A 409 16.42 7.80 -2.00
CA VAL A 409 16.04 6.85 -3.06
C VAL A 409 14.59 6.38 -2.89
N ALA A 410 13.96 6.00 -4.00
CA ALA A 410 12.68 5.30 -4.04
C ALA A 410 12.81 4.16 -5.05
N ILE A 411 12.95 2.93 -4.55
CA ILE A 411 13.35 1.78 -5.36
C ILE A 411 12.22 0.74 -5.41
N ILE A 412 11.91 0.29 -6.63
CA ILE A 412 11.20 -0.97 -6.89
C ILE A 412 12.22 -1.91 -7.51
N LYS A 413 12.53 -3.05 -6.83
CA LYS A 413 13.50 -4.02 -7.34
C LYS A 413 12.91 -4.95 -8.40
N GLY A 414 11.60 -5.19 -8.33
CA GLY A 414 10.87 -5.93 -9.34
C GLY A 414 10.42 -5.06 -10.51
N ASN A 415 9.30 -5.43 -11.09
CA ASN A 415 8.66 -4.73 -12.20
C ASN A 415 7.59 -3.75 -11.69
N SER A 416 7.15 -2.87 -12.58
CA SER A 416 5.98 -2.03 -12.35
C SER A 416 4.90 -2.30 -13.38
N PHE A 417 3.65 -2.42 -12.91
CA PHE A 417 2.48 -2.68 -13.74
C PHE A 417 1.39 -1.65 -13.44
N THR A 418 1.06 -0.81 -14.41
CA THR A 418 -0.02 0.16 -14.33
C THR A 418 -1.10 -0.20 -15.34
N THR A 419 -2.28 -0.60 -14.87
CA THR A 419 -3.42 -0.94 -15.72
C THR A 419 -4.49 0.15 -15.64
N LEU A 420 -4.89 0.68 -16.80
CA LEU A 420 -5.93 1.67 -16.98
C LEU A 420 -7.12 1.02 -17.69
N LYS A 421 -8.26 0.92 -17.03
CA LYS A 421 -9.50 0.39 -17.59
C LYS A 421 -10.59 1.44 -17.49
N ASN A 422 -11.03 1.98 -18.63
CA ASN A 422 -12.03 3.05 -18.71
C ASN A 422 -11.71 4.22 -17.74
N ALA A 423 -10.44 4.57 -17.62
CA ALA A 423 -9.94 5.49 -16.61
C ALA A 423 -9.91 6.94 -17.10
N THR A 424 -10.11 7.88 -16.17
CA THR A 424 -9.89 9.31 -16.41
C THR A 424 -8.68 9.77 -15.57
N VAL A 425 -7.65 10.29 -16.24
CA VAL A 425 -6.44 10.84 -15.61
C VAL A 425 -6.24 12.28 -16.10
N ASN A 426 -6.45 13.26 -15.23
CA ASN A 426 -6.33 14.68 -15.61
C ASN A 426 -4.86 15.13 -15.78
N GLY A 427 -3.93 14.35 -15.27
CA GLY A 427 -2.48 14.54 -15.45
C GLY A 427 -1.88 13.64 -16.50
N THR A 428 -0.61 13.31 -16.32
CA THR A 428 0.18 12.41 -17.15
C THR A 428 0.30 11.03 -16.47
N VAL A 429 0.33 9.97 -17.27
CA VAL A 429 0.72 8.63 -16.82
C VAL A 429 2.19 8.41 -17.17
N PHE A 430 3.03 8.27 -16.16
CA PHE A 430 4.46 7.97 -16.29
C PHE A 430 4.72 6.50 -15.96
N ALA A 431 5.35 5.77 -16.86
CA ALA A 431 5.77 4.39 -16.60
C ALA A 431 6.84 4.31 -15.49
N ALA A 432 7.71 5.31 -15.39
CA ALA A 432 8.70 5.43 -14.33
C ALA A 432 8.25 6.33 -13.16
N GLY A 433 9.18 6.68 -12.28
CA GLY A 433 8.93 7.51 -11.11
C GLY A 433 9.22 8.98 -11.31
N LYS A 434 9.12 9.74 -10.21
CA LYS A 434 9.42 11.17 -10.16
C LYS A 434 10.77 11.42 -9.49
N GLY A 435 11.62 12.20 -10.17
CA GLY A 435 12.95 12.62 -9.69
C GLY A 435 14.05 11.58 -9.90
N ALA A 436 15.29 12.04 -9.95
CA ALA A 436 16.48 11.29 -10.38
C ALA A 436 16.83 10.05 -9.55
N LEU A 437 16.32 9.95 -8.34
CA LEU A 437 16.60 8.83 -7.41
C LEU A 437 15.38 7.88 -7.26
N ALA A 438 14.38 8.02 -8.14
CA ALA A 438 13.31 7.04 -8.30
C ALA A 438 13.72 6.03 -9.37
N SER A 439 13.74 4.73 -9.03
CA SER A 439 14.13 3.68 -9.96
C SER A 439 13.21 2.46 -9.87
N ILE A 440 12.99 1.83 -11.02
CA ILE A 440 12.45 0.51 -11.20
C ILE A 440 13.59 -0.32 -11.76
N GLU A 441 14.02 -1.40 -11.08
CA GLU A 441 15.14 -2.23 -11.56
C GLU A 441 14.71 -3.17 -12.69
N GLY A 442 13.46 -3.63 -12.68
CA GLY A 442 12.85 -4.44 -13.73
C GLY A 442 12.23 -3.61 -14.87
N ASN A 443 11.24 -4.19 -15.52
CA ASN A 443 10.45 -3.54 -16.58
C ASN A 443 9.34 -2.68 -15.99
N SER A 444 8.87 -1.71 -16.78
CA SER A 444 7.65 -0.98 -16.49
C SER A 444 6.63 -1.14 -17.61
N THR A 445 5.43 -1.59 -17.27
CA THR A 445 4.35 -1.81 -18.23
C THR A 445 3.14 -0.95 -17.89
N VAL A 446 2.69 -0.15 -18.87
CA VAL A 446 1.40 0.54 -18.81
C VAL A 446 0.43 -0.21 -19.73
N THR A 447 -0.67 -0.75 -19.17
CA THR A 447 -1.68 -1.51 -19.93
C THR A 447 -2.98 -0.72 -20.00
N VAL A 448 -3.53 -0.58 -21.19
CA VAL A 448 -4.83 0.09 -21.43
C VAL A 448 -5.81 -0.95 -21.94
N ILE A 449 -6.96 -1.10 -21.25
CA ILE A 449 -8.02 -2.04 -21.60
C ILE A 449 -9.40 -1.37 -21.53
N GLY A 450 -10.41 -1.98 -22.16
CA GLY A 450 -11.77 -1.45 -22.18
C GLY A 450 -12.09 -0.63 -23.43
N THR A 451 -12.85 0.46 -23.29
CA THR A 451 -13.37 1.25 -24.44
C THR A 451 -13.08 2.74 -24.33
N GLU A 452 -12.68 3.22 -23.16
CA GLU A 452 -12.45 4.64 -22.92
C GLU A 452 -11.07 4.87 -22.26
N LEU A 453 -10.36 5.86 -22.76
CA LEU A 453 -9.12 6.35 -22.18
C LEU A 453 -9.10 7.87 -22.21
N ASN A 454 -9.30 8.49 -21.06
CA ASN A 454 -9.28 9.95 -20.92
C ASN A 454 -7.98 10.37 -20.22
N VAL A 455 -6.93 10.53 -21.00
CA VAL A 455 -5.61 10.99 -20.54
C VAL A 455 -4.97 11.88 -21.61
N SER A 456 -4.26 12.92 -21.19
CA SER A 456 -3.61 13.82 -22.15
C SER A 456 -2.23 13.33 -22.62
N ARG A 457 -1.52 12.59 -21.77
CA ARG A 457 -0.16 12.09 -22.08
C ARG A 457 0.12 10.78 -21.33
N ILE A 458 0.81 9.85 -22.02
CA ILE A 458 1.38 8.63 -21.46
C ILE A 458 2.86 8.59 -21.85
N SER A 459 3.75 8.54 -20.86
CA SER A 459 5.20 8.55 -21.07
C SER A 459 5.87 7.30 -20.54
N GLY A 460 6.71 6.65 -21.33
CA GLY A 460 7.52 5.50 -20.91
C GLY A 460 8.62 5.88 -19.92
N GLY A 461 8.99 7.16 -19.88
CA GLY A 461 9.96 7.71 -18.94
C GLY A 461 9.34 8.14 -17.61
N GLY A 462 10.15 8.82 -16.80
CA GLY A 462 9.76 9.44 -15.55
C GLY A 462 9.60 10.96 -15.64
N GLU A 463 9.10 11.56 -14.58
CA GLU A 463 9.06 13.02 -14.45
C GLU A 463 10.36 13.54 -13.84
N GLY A 464 10.93 14.57 -14.47
CA GLY A 464 12.02 15.36 -13.89
C GLY A 464 11.53 16.25 -12.76
N GLN A 465 12.45 16.67 -11.91
CA GLN A 465 12.15 17.63 -10.86
C GLN A 465 12.97 18.90 -11.05
N ILE A 466 12.37 20.04 -10.79
CA ILE A 466 13.07 21.33 -10.70
C ILE A 466 13.29 21.64 -9.21
N LEU A 467 14.54 21.67 -8.78
CA LEU A 467 14.92 22.07 -7.43
C LEU A 467 15.88 23.27 -7.53
N ASN A 468 15.58 24.36 -6.82
CA ASN A 468 16.41 25.59 -6.84
C ASN A 468 16.73 26.11 -8.25
N ASN A 469 15.78 26.05 -9.19
CA ASN A 469 15.92 26.42 -10.62
C ASN A 469 16.91 25.54 -11.42
N ALA A 470 17.31 24.38 -10.92
CA ALA A 470 18.07 23.37 -11.64
C ALA A 470 17.16 22.19 -12.00
N GLU A 471 17.22 21.73 -13.24
CA GLU A 471 16.60 20.46 -13.62
C GLU A 471 17.37 19.31 -12.96
N MET A 472 16.66 18.56 -12.14
CA MET A 472 17.10 17.27 -11.62
C MET A 472 16.65 16.18 -12.58
N GLY A 473 17.41 15.10 -12.71
CA GLY A 473 17.07 14.01 -13.63
C GLY A 473 15.69 13.40 -13.38
N LYS A 474 15.23 12.63 -14.35
CA LYS A 474 13.96 11.88 -14.33
C LYS A 474 14.12 10.57 -13.57
N GLY A 475 13.00 9.98 -13.11
CA GLY A 475 12.95 8.59 -12.67
C GLY A 475 13.29 7.62 -13.81
N THR A 476 13.89 6.49 -13.48
CA THR A 476 14.45 5.54 -14.45
C THR A 476 13.78 4.17 -14.38
N VAL A 477 13.79 3.47 -15.53
CA VAL A 477 13.47 2.04 -15.69
C VAL A 477 14.77 1.33 -16.05
N GLY A 478 15.16 0.29 -15.29
CA GLY A 478 16.39 -0.46 -15.53
C GLY A 478 16.24 -1.50 -16.65
N GLY A 479 15.04 -2.02 -16.84
CA GLY A 479 14.65 -2.83 -17.99
C GLY A 479 14.08 -1.99 -19.12
N ILE A 480 12.99 -2.43 -19.73
CA ILE A 480 12.28 -1.73 -20.81
C ILE A 480 10.96 -1.14 -20.33
N SER A 481 10.56 -0.04 -20.95
CA SER A 481 9.24 0.57 -20.78
C SER A 481 8.30 0.10 -21.89
N ILE A 482 7.13 -0.43 -21.50
CA ILE A 482 6.19 -1.06 -22.43
C ILE A 482 4.83 -0.37 -22.28
N LEU A 483 4.21 0.00 -23.41
CA LEU A 483 2.82 0.41 -23.47
C LEU A 483 2.01 -0.67 -24.19
N THR A 484 0.98 -1.20 -23.52
CA THR A 484 0.16 -2.28 -24.06
C THR A 484 -1.29 -1.86 -24.20
N PHE A 485 -1.91 -2.11 -25.33
CA PHE A 485 -3.35 -1.96 -25.57
C PHE A 485 -3.98 -3.35 -25.69
N GLY A 486 -4.95 -3.66 -24.80
CA GLY A 486 -5.46 -5.01 -24.60
C GLY A 486 -4.49 -5.88 -23.78
N ASN A 487 -4.96 -7.04 -23.37
CA ASN A 487 -4.18 -8.11 -22.76
C ASN A 487 -4.81 -9.47 -23.12
N ALA A 488 -4.30 -10.57 -22.59
CA ALA A 488 -4.82 -11.89 -22.90
C ALA A 488 -6.32 -12.08 -22.61
N ASP A 489 -6.86 -11.37 -21.63
CA ASP A 489 -8.23 -11.53 -21.13
C ASP A 489 -9.18 -10.44 -21.65
N GLU A 490 -8.72 -9.20 -21.86
CA GLU A 490 -9.52 -8.04 -22.19
C GLU A 490 -8.92 -7.23 -23.35
N SER A 491 -9.75 -6.83 -24.32
CA SER A 491 -9.37 -5.96 -25.44
C SER A 491 -9.39 -4.48 -25.05
N PHE A 492 -8.76 -3.64 -25.87
CA PHE A 492 -9.03 -2.21 -25.92
C PHE A 492 -9.69 -1.86 -27.26
N ASN A 493 -10.86 -1.24 -27.21
CA ASN A 493 -11.61 -0.83 -28.39
C ASN A 493 -11.94 0.66 -28.30
N GLY A 494 -11.07 1.50 -28.87
CA GLY A 494 -11.26 2.94 -28.74
C GLY A 494 -10.24 3.80 -29.42
N THR A 495 -10.43 5.11 -29.27
CA THR A 495 -9.55 6.13 -29.82
C THR A 495 -8.57 6.62 -28.76
N VAL A 496 -7.30 6.64 -29.11
CA VAL A 496 -6.20 7.14 -28.29
C VAL A 496 -5.81 8.53 -28.79
N SER A 497 -6.21 9.56 -28.04
CA SER A 497 -5.85 10.96 -28.28
C SER A 497 -4.73 11.47 -27.37
N ALA A 498 -4.17 10.59 -26.51
CA ALA A 498 -3.03 10.91 -25.68
C ALA A 498 -1.77 11.16 -26.50
N GLN A 499 -0.93 12.08 -26.04
CA GLN A 499 0.45 12.13 -26.48
C GLN A 499 1.19 10.92 -25.88
N ILE A 500 1.91 10.16 -26.73
CA ILE A 500 2.69 8.99 -26.33
C ILE A 500 4.16 9.26 -26.63
N ASP A 501 5.03 9.05 -25.65
CA ASP A 501 6.47 9.25 -25.81
C ASP A 501 7.30 8.37 -24.85
N GLU A 502 8.59 8.25 -25.15
CA GLU A 502 9.61 7.61 -24.29
C GLU A 502 9.35 6.11 -23.97
N PHE A 503 8.59 5.38 -24.79
CA PHE A 503 8.46 3.93 -24.67
C PHE A 503 9.46 3.20 -25.57
N ASP A 504 10.07 2.13 -25.04
CA ASP A 504 10.94 1.23 -25.82
C ASP A 504 10.09 0.31 -26.70
N ARG A 505 8.92 -0.10 -26.21
CA ARG A 505 8.02 -1.02 -26.91
C ARG A 505 6.56 -0.61 -26.75
N MET A 506 5.80 -0.80 -27.81
CA MET A 506 4.34 -0.77 -27.78
C MET A 506 3.79 -2.13 -28.23
N GLU A 507 2.72 -2.59 -27.57
CA GLU A 507 2.09 -3.87 -27.86
C GLU A 507 0.58 -3.71 -28.04
N ILE A 508 0.02 -4.26 -29.10
CA ILE A 508 -1.42 -4.36 -29.32
C ILE A 508 -1.80 -5.83 -29.22
N LEU A 509 -2.44 -6.17 -28.12
CA LEU A 509 -2.77 -7.54 -27.77
C LEU A 509 -4.29 -7.79 -27.81
N ASN A 510 -4.69 -9.07 -27.90
CA ASN A 510 -6.07 -9.52 -28.00
C ASN A 510 -6.68 -9.26 -29.40
N THR A 511 -7.07 -10.32 -30.09
CA THR A 511 -7.62 -10.30 -31.47
C THR A 511 -8.92 -9.49 -31.61
N ASN A 512 -9.58 -9.15 -30.49
CA ASN A 512 -10.76 -8.28 -30.47
C ASN A 512 -10.42 -6.79 -30.25
N SER A 513 -9.13 -6.43 -30.17
CA SER A 513 -8.73 -5.03 -30.00
C SER A 513 -8.88 -4.25 -31.32
N ASP A 514 -9.47 -3.06 -31.22
CA ASP A 514 -9.60 -2.07 -32.29
C ASP A 514 -9.11 -0.71 -31.78
N VAL A 515 -7.89 -0.32 -32.19
CA VAL A 515 -7.17 0.82 -31.62
C VAL A 515 -6.92 1.86 -32.70
N THR A 516 -7.47 3.06 -32.52
CA THR A 516 -7.25 4.20 -33.40
C THR A 516 -6.41 5.28 -32.70
N PHE A 517 -5.23 5.59 -33.21
CA PHE A 517 -4.38 6.66 -32.73
C PHE A 517 -4.61 7.94 -33.54
N THR A 518 -4.87 9.06 -32.83
CA THR A 518 -5.07 10.37 -33.49
C THR A 518 -3.85 11.28 -33.42
N ASN A 519 -2.88 10.97 -32.55
CA ASN A 519 -1.62 11.67 -32.44
C ASN A 519 -0.48 10.76 -32.89
N THR A 520 0.56 11.36 -33.44
CA THR A 520 1.80 10.69 -33.82
C THR A 520 2.59 10.30 -32.58
N PHE A 521 3.33 9.21 -32.69
CA PHE A 521 4.31 8.77 -31.69
C PHE A 521 5.54 8.19 -32.37
N GLU A 522 6.59 7.99 -31.58
CA GLU A 522 7.80 7.29 -32.00
C GLU A 522 8.06 6.14 -31.04
N VAL A 523 8.30 4.94 -31.56
CA VAL A 523 8.60 3.75 -30.79
C VAL A 523 9.59 2.86 -31.53
N GLU A 524 10.55 2.29 -30.79
CA GLU A 524 11.51 1.35 -31.39
C GLU A 524 10.80 0.10 -31.93
N THR A 525 9.94 -0.53 -31.11
CA THR A 525 9.25 -1.74 -31.50
C THR A 525 7.74 -1.61 -31.28
N LEU A 526 6.96 -1.85 -32.33
CA LEU A 526 5.52 -2.07 -32.29
C LEU A 526 5.23 -3.56 -32.51
N SER A 527 4.68 -4.24 -31.50
CA SER A 527 4.23 -5.63 -31.58
C SER A 527 2.72 -5.67 -31.72
N VAL A 528 2.20 -6.37 -32.71
CA VAL A 528 0.76 -6.47 -32.98
C VAL A 528 0.36 -7.94 -33.05
N GLN A 529 -0.62 -8.35 -32.25
CA GLN A 529 -1.22 -9.67 -32.37
C GLN A 529 -2.03 -9.74 -33.66
N ALA A 530 -1.78 -10.76 -34.46
CA ALA A 530 -2.50 -10.96 -35.72
C ALA A 530 -4.02 -11.03 -35.51
N GLY A 531 -4.77 -10.34 -36.35
CA GLY A 531 -6.23 -10.23 -36.24
C GLY A 531 -6.75 -9.03 -35.45
N THR A 532 -5.86 -8.19 -34.86
CA THR A 532 -6.25 -6.90 -34.27
C THR A 532 -6.46 -5.84 -35.36
N SER A 533 -7.30 -4.85 -35.05
CA SER A 533 -7.46 -3.64 -35.90
C SER A 533 -6.65 -2.49 -35.28
N VAL A 534 -5.77 -1.89 -36.09
CA VAL A 534 -4.93 -0.77 -35.63
C VAL A 534 -4.91 0.32 -36.69
N THR A 535 -5.23 1.54 -36.31
CA THR A 535 -5.12 2.72 -37.17
C THR A 535 -4.12 3.69 -36.56
N LEU A 536 -3.04 4.00 -37.29
CA LEU A 536 -1.99 4.93 -36.87
C LEU A 536 -2.21 6.32 -37.49
N ALA A 537 -1.84 7.37 -36.76
CA ALA A 537 -1.83 8.72 -37.29
C ALA A 537 -0.70 8.89 -38.33
N ASP A 538 -0.95 9.69 -39.34
CA ASP A 538 0.07 10.05 -40.37
C ASP A 538 1.29 10.68 -39.70
N GLY A 539 2.50 10.17 -40.03
CA GLY A 539 3.76 10.63 -39.45
C GLY A 539 4.19 9.89 -38.17
N THR A 540 3.48 8.84 -37.75
CA THR A 540 3.94 7.92 -36.70
C THR A 540 5.20 7.18 -37.16
N LEU A 541 6.22 7.11 -36.29
CA LEU A 541 7.50 6.45 -36.57
C LEU A 541 7.62 5.14 -35.77
N VAL A 542 7.81 4.04 -36.50
CA VAL A 542 8.04 2.71 -35.95
C VAL A 542 9.31 2.15 -36.58
N GLU A 543 10.33 1.87 -35.78
CA GLU A 543 11.61 1.33 -36.29
C GLU A 543 11.51 -0.16 -36.63
N ARG A 544 10.74 -0.92 -35.80
CA ARG A 544 10.54 -2.37 -35.99
C ARG A 544 9.08 -2.75 -35.77
N LEU A 545 8.50 -3.45 -36.73
CA LEU A 545 7.18 -4.07 -36.59
C LEU A 545 7.34 -5.57 -36.31
N ASN A 546 6.69 -6.07 -35.24
CA ASN A 546 6.62 -7.49 -34.90
C ASN A 546 5.15 -7.93 -34.95
N ILE A 547 4.81 -8.92 -35.77
CA ILE A 547 3.46 -9.51 -35.80
C ILE A 547 3.51 -10.85 -35.09
N VAL A 548 2.67 -11.00 -34.06
CA VAL A 548 2.54 -12.21 -33.24
C VAL A 548 1.35 -13.00 -33.73
N PHE A 549 1.56 -14.26 -34.12
CA PHE A 549 0.51 -15.17 -34.57
C PHE A 549 0.19 -16.21 -33.51
N ASP A 550 -1.09 -16.60 -33.43
CA ASP A 550 -1.53 -17.64 -32.48
C ASP A 550 -1.20 -19.06 -32.93
N SER A 551 -0.96 -19.28 -34.26
CA SER A 551 -0.65 -20.60 -34.85
C SER A 551 0.84 -20.81 -34.94
N ASP A 552 1.27 -22.06 -34.66
CA ASP A 552 2.64 -22.52 -34.92
C ASP A 552 2.90 -22.53 -36.44
N PHE A 553 3.95 -21.85 -36.86
CA PHE A 553 4.52 -21.96 -38.21
C PHE A 553 6.04 -22.17 -38.10
N VAL A 554 6.62 -22.75 -39.10
CA VAL A 554 8.05 -23.13 -39.12
C VAL A 554 8.74 -22.51 -40.34
N GLU A 555 10.08 -22.53 -40.33
CA GLU A 555 10.89 -22.04 -41.43
C GLU A 555 10.48 -22.70 -42.77
N GLY A 556 10.23 -21.85 -43.77
CA GLY A 556 9.78 -22.26 -45.09
C GLY A 556 8.28 -22.24 -45.32
N ASP A 557 7.48 -22.05 -44.27
CA ASP A 557 6.06 -21.77 -44.41
C ASP A 557 5.86 -20.40 -45.09
N ARG A 558 4.94 -20.36 -46.04
CA ARG A 558 4.54 -19.11 -46.67
C ARG A 558 3.20 -18.68 -46.09
N ILE A 559 3.24 -17.78 -45.13
CA ILE A 559 2.05 -17.10 -44.65
C ILE A 559 1.96 -15.77 -45.36
N SER A 560 0.97 -15.63 -46.25
CA SER A 560 0.66 -14.35 -46.84
C SER A 560 -0.34 -13.65 -45.95
N TYR A 561 0.04 -12.52 -45.37
CA TYR A 561 -0.83 -11.71 -44.53
C TYR A 561 -0.94 -10.31 -45.11
N ASP A 562 -2.16 -9.83 -45.31
CA ASP A 562 -2.39 -8.47 -45.81
C ASP A 562 -2.24 -7.46 -44.65
N LEU A 563 -1.15 -6.77 -44.62
CA LEU A 563 -0.89 -5.75 -43.60
C LEU A 563 -1.91 -4.60 -43.66
N GLY A 564 -2.54 -4.35 -44.81
CA GLY A 564 -3.62 -3.39 -44.95
C GLY A 564 -4.88 -3.78 -44.15
N GLU A 565 -5.14 -5.08 -43.92
CA GLU A 565 -6.21 -5.52 -43.04
C GLU A 565 -5.90 -5.26 -41.54
N ILE A 566 -4.60 -5.22 -41.15
CA ILE A 566 -4.20 -4.92 -39.78
C ILE A 566 -4.24 -3.43 -39.49
N PHE A 567 -3.67 -2.63 -40.39
CA PHE A 567 -3.41 -1.21 -40.15
C PHE A 567 -4.36 -0.25 -40.90
N GLY A 568 -5.21 -0.75 -41.77
CA GLY A 568 -6.10 0.07 -42.60
C GLY A 568 -5.35 1.05 -43.52
N ASP A 569 -5.95 2.20 -43.79
CA ASP A 569 -5.38 3.19 -44.75
C ASP A 569 -4.11 3.89 -44.22
N SER A 570 -3.79 3.80 -42.92
CA SER A 570 -2.58 4.38 -42.34
C SER A 570 -1.33 3.53 -42.54
N LEU A 571 -1.45 2.35 -43.14
CA LEU A 571 -0.34 1.45 -43.42
C LEU A 571 0.79 2.07 -44.23
N THR A 572 0.50 3.04 -45.12
CA THR A 572 1.50 3.76 -45.94
C THR A 572 2.60 4.37 -45.09
N VAL A 573 2.30 4.80 -43.88
CA VAL A 573 3.30 5.42 -42.98
C VAL A 573 4.17 4.35 -42.34
N VAL A 574 3.55 3.22 -41.91
CA VAL A 574 4.30 2.09 -41.36
C VAL A 574 5.07 1.36 -42.46
N ALA A 575 4.51 1.23 -43.67
CA ALA A 575 5.21 0.63 -44.81
C ALA A 575 6.44 1.43 -45.23
N SER A 576 6.48 2.75 -45.11
CA SER A 576 7.67 3.53 -45.35
C SER A 576 8.78 3.31 -44.33
N ALA A 577 8.44 2.87 -43.11
CA ALA A 577 9.41 2.43 -42.11
C ALA A 577 9.92 0.99 -42.35
N ILE A 578 9.21 0.19 -43.18
CA ILE A 578 9.53 -1.21 -43.50
C ILE A 578 10.23 -1.31 -44.89
N GLU A 579 10.71 -0.23 -45.47
CA GLU A 579 11.35 -0.21 -46.81
C GLU A 579 12.65 -1.01 -46.91
N THR A 580 13.22 -1.46 -45.81
CA THR A 580 14.45 -2.25 -45.78
C THR A 580 14.18 -3.71 -45.43
N GLU A 581 14.77 -4.61 -46.22
CA GLU A 581 14.78 -6.05 -45.95
C GLU A 581 15.25 -6.33 -44.50
N GLY A 582 14.44 -7.02 -43.71
CA GLY A 582 14.81 -7.41 -42.35
C GLY A 582 14.24 -6.56 -41.20
N ASP A 583 13.50 -5.48 -41.51
CA ASP A 583 12.89 -4.62 -40.47
C ASP A 583 11.56 -5.16 -39.92
N PHE A 584 11.19 -6.36 -40.33
CA PHE A 584 9.93 -6.98 -39.99
C PHE A 584 10.18 -8.38 -39.43
N THR A 585 9.60 -8.68 -38.29
CA THR A 585 9.66 -9.99 -37.67
C THR A 585 8.26 -10.54 -37.39
N VAL A 586 8.15 -11.86 -37.46
CA VAL A 586 6.94 -12.61 -37.18
C VAL A 586 7.30 -13.63 -36.11
N THR A 587 6.48 -13.74 -35.07
CA THR A 587 6.69 -14.67 -33.97
C THR A 587 5.62 -15.75 -33.98
N ASN A 588 6.00 -17.03 -33.87
CA ASN A 588 5.03 -18.14 -33.71
C ASN A 588 4.58 -18.30 -32.25
N ALA A 589 3.60 -19.16 -32.01
CA ALA A 589 3.10 -19.45 -30.66
C ALA A 589 4.15 -20.07 -29.72
N SER A 590 5.21 -20.66 -30.26
CA SER A 590 6.36 -21.19 -29.51
C SER A 590 7.38 -20.11 -29.10
N GLY A 591 7.23 -18.88 -29.62
CA GLY A 591 8.13 -17.78 -29.36
C GLY A 591 9.34 -17.71 -30.30
N ASP A 592 9.35 -18.47 -31.39
CA ASP A 592 10.41 -18.41 -32.39
C ASP A 592 10.18 -17.19 -33.30
N GLU A 593 11.25 -16.45 -33.58
CA GLU A 593 11.22 -15.27 -34.44
C GLU A 593 11.66 -15.64 -35.88
N PHE A 594 10.94 -15.10 -36.88
CA PHE A 594 11.19 -15.30 -38.30
C PHE A 594 11.30 -13.92 -38.97
N PHE A 595 12.24 -13.83 -39.96
CA PHE A 595 12.26 -12.70 -40.86
C PHE A 595 11.07 -12.76 -41.81
N ALA A 596 10.42 -11.64 -42.01
CA ALA A 596 9.38 -11.49 -43.00
C ALA A 596 9.73 -10.36 -43.96
N GLN A 597 9.29 -10.48 -45.21
CA GLN A 597 9.36 -9.45 -46.22
C GLN A 597 7.99 -8.93 -46.56
N TYR A 598 7.87 -7.62 -46.69
CA TYR A 598 6.66 -7.01 -47.20
C TYR A 598 6.73 -6.97 -48.72
N ILE A 599 5.85 -7.67 -49.41
CA ILE A 599 5.76 -7.75 -50.86
C ILE A 599 4.30 -7.59 -51.28
N ASP A 600 4.01 -6.58 -52.13
CA ASP A 600 2.69 -6.34 -52.71
C ASP A 600 1.52 -6.34 -51.70
N GLY A 601 1.71 -5.67 -50.56
CA GLY A 601 0.69 -5.59 -49.49
C GLY A 601 0.62 -6.81 -48.56
N SER A 602 1.50 -7.81 -48.75
CA SER A 602 1.49 -9.04 -47.94
C SER A 602 2.82 -9.29 -47.26
N ALA A 603 2.79 -9.80 -46.02
CA ALA A 603 3.99 -10.29 -45.34
C ALA A 603 4.25 -11.74 -45.75
N ILE A 604 5.48 -12.03 -46.19
CA ILE A 604 5.96 -13.36 -46.50
C ILE A 604 7.00 -13.76 -45.47
N VAL A 605 6.73 -14.84 -44.73
CA VAL A 605 7.65 -15.34 -43.70
C VAL A 605 8.86 -16.02 -44.39
N GLY A 606 10.05 -15.57 -44.03
CA GLY A 606 11.33 -16.13 -44.48
C GLY A 606 11.94 -17.13 -43.49
N GLY A 607 13.24 -17.12 -43.34
CA GLY A 607 13.96 -17.99 -42.41
C GLY A 607 13.88 -17.49 -40.96
N MET A 608 14.10 -18.41 -39.99
CA MET A 608 14.23 -18.06 -38.58
C MET A 608 15.29 -16.96 -38.35
N VAL A 609 15.02 -16.05 -37.47
CA VAL A 609 16.02 -15.08 -36.97
C VAL A 609 17.04 -15.87 -36.15
N PRO A 610 18.32 -15.96 -36.54
CA PRO A 610 19.28 -16.70 -35.78
C PRO A 610 19.54 -16.02 -34.43
N GLU A 611 19.54 -16.78 -33.34
CA GLU A 611 19.95 -16.25 -32.02
C GLU A 611 21.35 -15.59 -32.10
N PRO A 612 21.65 -14.60 -31.22
CA PRO A 612 22.96 -13.91 -31.20
C PRO A 612 24.16 -14.85 -31.08
N SER A 613 23.98 -16.00 -30.43
CA SER A 613 24.97 -17.11 -30.35
C SER A 613 25.27 -17.73 -31.71
N THR A 614 24.28 -17.82 -32.57
CA THR A 614 24.41 -18.37 -33.93
C THR A 614 25.21 -17.44 -34.84
N TYR A 615 24.98 -16.11 -34.75
CA TYR A 615 25.81 -15.13 -35.45
C TYR A 615 27.27 -15.19 -35.02
N ALA A 616 27.56 -15.29 -33.70
CA ALA A 616 28.91 -15.46 -33.20
C ALA A 616 29.59 -16.73 -33.73
N ALA A 617 28.86 -17.84 -33.85
CA ALA A 617 29.37 -19.11 -34.41
C ALA A 617 29.64 -18.99 -35.91
N ILE A 618 28.74 -18.35 -36.66
CA ILE A 618 28.92 -18.15 -38.13
C ILE A 618 30.11 -17.22 -38.41
N PHE A 619 30.21 -16.08 -37.68
CA PHE A 619 31.36 -15.19 -37.84
C PHE A 619 32.67 -15.83 -37.38
N GLY A 620 32.64 -16.65 -36.32
CA GLY A 620 33.79 -17.43 -35.87
C GLY A 620 34.24 -18.46 -36.92
N ALA A 621 33.30 -19.17 -37.52
CA ALA A 621 33.59 -20.15 -38.57
C ALA A 621 34.13 -19.46 -39.84
N LEU A 622 33.56 -18.32 -40.26
CA LEU A 622 34.07 -17.53 -41.40
C LEU A 622 35.47 -16.98 -41.13
N ALA A 623 35.75 -16.48 -39.92
CA ALA A 623 37.07 -16.02 -39.53
C ALA A 623 38.12 -17.16 -39.55
N LEU A 624 37.73 -18.33 -39.07
CA LEU A 624 38.58 -19.55 -39.13
C LEU A 624 38.84 -20.02 -40.57
N ALA A 625 37.80 -20.00 -41.40
CA ALA A 625 37.93 -20.34 -42.82
C ALA A 625 38.87 -19.34 -43.57
N PHE A 626 38.75 -18.06 -43.25
CA PHE A 626 39.64 -17.02 -43.84
C PHE A 626 41.07 -17.16 -43.33
N ALA A 627 41.27 -17.49 -42.06
CA ALA A 627 42.60 -17.77 -41.49
C ALA A 627 43.24 -19.01 -42.11
N ALA A 628 42.46 -20.09 -42.34
CA ALA A 628 42.92 -21.32 -43.01
C ALA A 628 43.25 -21.07 -44.48
N TYR A 629 42.48 -20.26 -45.21
CA TYR A 629 42.76 -19.86 -46.57
C TYR A 629 44.05 -19.05 -46.70
N ARG A 630 44.29 -18.08 -45.78
CA ARG A 630 45.53 -17.33 -45.72
C ARG A 630 46.79 -18.17 -45.42
N ARG A 631 46.65 -19.30 -44.68
CA ARG A 631 47.79 -20.21 -44.41
C ARG A 631 48.10 -21.15 -45.55
N ARG A 632 47.24 -21.23 -46.56
CA ARG A 632 47.46 -22.07 -47.77
C ARG A 632 48.02 -21.28 -48.96
N LYS A 633 48.14 -19.95 -48.86
CA LYS A 633 48.93 -19.10 -49.76
C LYS A 633 50.23 -18.69 -49.07
#